data_994a85d52636b78151b3baf3d961c700
#
_entry.id   994a85d52636b78151b3baf3d961c700
#
_cell.length_a   1.000
_cell.length_b   1.000
_cell.length_c   1.000
_cell.angle_alpha   90.00
_cell.angle_beta   90.00
_cell.angle_gamma   90.00
#
_symmetry.space_group_name_H-M   'P 1'
#
loop_
_entity.id
_entity.type
_entity.pdbx_description
1 polymer ?
#
loop_
_entity_poly.entity_id
_entity_poly.type
_entity_poly.pdbx_seq_one_letter_code
_entity_poly.pdbx_strand_id
1 'polypeptide(L)'
;MTSDRAQHIEITTWRVYVRPLPMGYHVLAERLWPRGVRKADLSLDAWPKDLTPSTALRQWFAHDPERWNEFRSRYLAELATRKEAALTLLAEAAGAPVILLYAAHDQEHNGALVLRDFLRAFAGSDSGSA
;
A
#
# COMPACT_ATOMS: atom_id res chain seq x y z
N MET A 1 13.94 -15.99 -19.10
CA MET A 1 14.81 -15.93 -17.95
C MET A 1 14.00 -15.87 -16.69
N THR A 2 14.34 -16.71 -15.76
CA THR A 2 13.61 -16.80 -14.51
C THR A 2 13.79 -15.57 -13.63
N SER A 3 14.94 -14.89 -13.75
CA SER A 3 15.19 -13.71 -12.93
C SER A 3 14.21 -12.58 -13.21
N ASP A 4 13.78 -12.43 -14.47
CA ASP A 4 12.81 -11.39 -14.80
C ASP A 4 11.47 -11.64 -14.13
N ARG A 5 11.05 -12.89 -14.11
CA ARG A 5 9.81 -13.24 -13.42
C ARG A 5 9.92 -13.04 -11.93
N ALA A 6 11.06 -13.39 -11.35
CA ALA A 6 11.26 -13.23 -9.92
C ALA A 6 11.20 -11.77 -9.49
N GLN A 7 11.53 -10.86 -10.40
CA GLN A 7 11.55 -9.43 -10.11
C GLN A 7 10.21 -8.77 -10.38
N HIS A 8 9.30 -9.48 -11.04
CA HIS A 8 7.97 -8.94 -11.34
C HIS A 8 7.05 -9.18 -10.15
N ILE A 9 6.70 -8.11 -9.46
CA ILE A 9 5.84 -8.19 -8.28
C ILE A 9 4.49 -7.57 -8.61
N GLU A 10 3.43 -8.33 -8.40
CA GLU A 10 2.09 -7.85 -8.63
C GLU A 10 1.62 -7.13 -7.37
N ILE A 11 1.26 -5.86 -7.51
CA ILE A 11 0.81 -5.04 -6.39
C ILE A 11 -0.49 -4.36 -6.80
N THR A 12 -1.56 -4.65 -6.07
CA THR A 12 -2.88 -4.10 -6.37
C THR A 12 -3.50 -3.54 -5.10
N THR A 13 -4.55 -2.75 -5.29
CA THR A 13 -5.32 -2.21 -4.17
C THR A 13 -6.69 -2.88 -4.15
N TRP A 14 -7.28 -2.96 -2.96
CA TRP A 14 -8.58 -3.59 -2.80
C TRP A 14 -9.30 -2.98 -1.62
N ARG A 15 -10.56 -2.62 -1.81
CA ARG A 15 -11.34 -2.05 -0.71
C ARG A 15 -11.69 -3.15 0.27
N VAL A 16 -11.33 -2.95 1.54
CA VAL A 16 -11.38 -4.00 2.56
C VAL A 16 -12.80 -4.54 2.78
N TYR A 17 -13.82 -3.76 2.42
CA TYR A 17 -15.21 -4.16 2.61
C TYR A 17 -15.77 -5.02 1.48
N VAL A 18 -15.03 -5.18 0.39
CA VAL A 18 -15.49 -5.98 -0.76
C VAL A 18 -14.98 -7.41 -0.59
N ARG A 19 -15.92 -8.34 -0.47
CA ARG A 19 -15.59 -9.74 -0.21
C ARG A 19 -16.03 -10.64 -1.37
N PRO A 20 -15.31 -11.73 -1.63
CA PRO A 20 -14.11 -12.19 -0.92
C PRO A 20 -12.88 -11.40 -1.30
N LEU A 21 -11.88 -11.39 -0.42
CA LEU A 21 -10.61 -10.75 -0.73
C LEU A 21 -9.84 -11.58 -1.76
N PRO A 22 -9.10 -10.94 -2.66
CA PRO A 22 -8.27 -11.71 -3.59
C PRO A 22 -7.17 -12.45 -2.85
N MET A 23 -6.71 -13.55 -3.43
CA MET A 23 -5.62 -14.32 -2.85
C MET A 23 -4.31 -13.55 -2.98
N GLY A 24 -3.49 -13.63 -1.96
CA GLY A 24 -2.21 -12.97 -1.97
C GLY A 24 -1.76 -12.59 -0.57
N TYR A 25 -0.75 -11.73 -0.51
CA TYR A 25 -0.19 -11.23 0.73
C TYR A 25 -1.00 -9.98 1.12
N HIS A 26 -1.81 -10.11 2.16
CA HIS A 26 -2.76 -9.06 2.56
C HIS A 26 -2.11 -8.04 3.47
N VAL A 27 -2.08 -6.80 3.02
CA VAL A 27 -1.44 -5.69 3.73
C VAL A 27 -2.49 -4.63 4.04
N LEU A 28 -2.62 -4.24 5.30
CA LEU A 28 -3.53 -3.14 5.64
C LEU A 28 -2.78 -1.82 5.40
N ALA A 29 -3.26 -1.07 4.41
CA ALA A 29 -2.66 0.20 4.02
C ALA A 29 -3.34 1.38 4.71
N GLU A 30 -3.72 1.19 5.98
CA GLU A 30 -4.39 2.19 6.81
C GLU A 30 -3.67 2.26 8.14
N ARG A 31 -3.57 3.48 8.71
CA ARG A 31 -2.96 3.62 10.02
C ARG A 31 -3.87 3.11 11.13
N LEU A 32 -5.17 3.17 10.90
CA LEU A 32 -6.16 2.73 11.87
C LEU A 32 -6.88 1.49 11.35
N TRP A 33 -7.36 0.65 12.27
CA TRP A 33 -8.15 -0.53 11.91
C TRP A 33 -9.43 -0.09 11.21
N PRO A 34 -9.87 -0.79 10.15
CA PRO A 34 -11.08 -0.41 9.43
C PRO A 34 -12.32 -0.46 10.32
N ARG A 35 -13.11 0.59 10.24
CA ARG A 35 -14.33 0.68 11.05
C ARG A 35 -15.30 -0.43 10.66
N GLY A 36 -15.89 -1.07 11.66
CA GLY A 36 -16.90 -2.08 11.43
C GLY A 36 -16.39 -3.45 11.02
N VAL A 37 -15.09 -3.65 10.94
CA VAL A 37 -14.50 -4.94 10.59
C VAL A 37 -13.99 -5.59 11.86
N ARG A 38 -14.52 -6.78 12.19
CA ARG A 38 -14.04 -7.53 13.36
C ARG A 38 -12.68 -8.15 13.03
N LYS A 39 -11.83 -8.25 14.04
CA LYS A 39 -10.51 -8.85 13.85
C LYS A 39 -10.60 -10.28 13.38
N ALA A 40 -11.64 -10.99 13.80
CA ALA A 40 -11.85 -12.38 13.38
C ALA A 40 -12.16 -12.49 11.88
N ASP A 41 -12.65 -11.41 11.28
CA ASP A 41 -13.08 -11.42 9.87
C ASP A 41 -12.01 -10.90 8.92
N LEU A 42 -10.88 -10.46 9.43
CA LEU A 42 -9.82 -9.91 8.57
C LEU A 42 -8.46 -10.44 9.03
N SER A 43 -7.94 -11.37 8.27
CA SER A 43 -6.62 -11.94 8.52
C SER A 43 -5.59 -11.19 7.69
N LEU A 44 -4.69 -10.50 8.36
CA LEU A 44 -3.65 -9.71 7.70
C LEU A 44 -2.32 -10.44 7.75
N ASP A 45 -1.54 -10.30 6.68
CA ASP A 45 -0.16 -10.75 6.66
C ASP A 45 0.77 -9.65 7.16
N ALA A 46 0.39 -8.40 6.97
CA ALA A 46 1.19 -7.28 7.45
C ALA A 46 0.31 -6.06 7.71
N TRP A 47 0.76 -5.25 8.67
CA TRP A 47 0.13 -3.96 8.95
C TRP A 47 1.27 -2.93 9.16
N PRO A 48 1.88 -2.47 8.05
CA PRO A 48 3.04 -1.58 8.13
C PRO A 48 2.63 -0.13 8.33
N LYS A 49 2.41 0.25 9.58
CA LYS A 49 1.98 1.62 9.89
C LYS A 49 2.99 2.65 9.41
N ASP A 50 4.28 2.28 9.38
CA ASP A 50 5.33 3.18 8.89
C ASP A 50 5.19 3.51 7.41
N LEU A 51 4.44 2.72 6.66
CA LEU A 51 4.20 2.96 5.25
C LEU A 51 2.86 3.63 4.98
N THR A 52 2.17 4.09 6.01
CA THR A 52 0.93 4.86 5.86
C THR A 52 1.26 6.35 6.00
N PRO A 53 0.38 7.24 5.49
CA PRO A 53 0.63 8.68 5.64
C PRO A 53 0.68 9.08 7.11
N SER A 54 1.48 10.08 7.42
CA SER A 54 1.52 10.62 8.78
C SER A 54 0.14 11.09 9.20
N THR A 55 -0.09 11.13 10.51
CA THR A 55 -1.36 11.61 11.05
C THR A 55 -1.66 13.03 10.58
N ALA A 56 -0.63 13.89 10.58
CA ALA A 56 -0.80 15.27 10.15
C ALA A 56 -1.22 15.35 8.67
N LEU A 57 -0.56 14.55 7.81
CA LEU A 57 -0.89 14.56 6.40
C LEU A 57 -2.29 14.02 6.14
N ARG A 58 -2.65 12.96 6.85
CA ARG A 58 -3.97 12.36 6.73
C ARG A 58 -5.06 13.35 7.12
N GLN A 59 -4.86 14.07 8.22
CA GLN A 59 -5.81 15.06 8.69
C GLN A 59 -5.91 16.24 7.72
N TRP A 60 -4.78 16.65 7.16
CA TRP A 60 -4.79 17.74 6.19
C TRP A 60 -5.54 17.35 4.92
N PHE A 61 -5.34 16.13 4.44
CA PHE A 61 -6.01 15.66 3.23
C PHE A 61 -7.53 15.56 3.43
N ALA A 62 -7.96 14.98 4.54
CA ALA A 62 -9.38 14.88 4.94
C ALA A 62 -10.29 14.40 3.80
N HIS A 63 -9.79 13.48 2.98
CA HIS A 63 -10.53 12.90 1.84
C HIS A 63 -11.04 13.95 0.84
N ASP A 64 -10.34 15.07 0.73
CA ASP A 64 -10.70 16.14 -0.19
C ASP A 64 -10.01 15.92 -1.54
N PRO A 65 -10.77 15.55 -2.62
CA PRO A 65 -10.14 15.27 -3.92
C PRO A 65 -9.37 16.46 -4.49
N GLU A 66 -9.72 17.68 -4.11
CA GLU A 66 -9.01 18.86 -4.60
C GLU A 66 -7.60 18.94 -4.06
N ARG A 67 -7.34 18.27 -2.92
CA ARG A 67 -6.02 18.22 -2.32
C ARG A 67 -5.23 16.99 -2.77
N TRP A 68 -5.77 16.22 -3.70
CA TRP A 68 -5.18 14.92 -4.07
C TRP A 68 -3.74 15.05 -4.57
N ASN A 69 -3.49 15.96 -5.50
CA ASN A 69 -2.16 16.07 -6.09
C ASN A 69 -1.11 16.44 -5.05
N GLU A 70 -1.44 17.36 -4.16
CA GLU A 70 -0.53 17.75 -3.09
C GLU A 70 -0.39 16.64 -2.05
N PHE A 71 -1.48 15.97 -1.71
CA PHE A 71 -1.42 14.82 -0.80
C PHE A 71 -0.49 13.75 -1.35
N ARG A 72 -0.67 13.41 -2.62
CA ARG A 72 0.16 12.40 -3.26
C ARG A 72 1.64 12.77 -3.20
N SER A 73 1.94 14.01 -3.54
CA SER A 73 3.32 14.50 -3.52
C SER A 73 3.94 14.41 -2.13
N ARG A 74 3.20 14.85 -1.11
CA ARG A 74 3.68 14.82 0.27
C ARG A 74 3.84 13.41 0.78
N TYR A 75 2.89 12.53 0.44
CA TYR A 75 2.96 11.14 0.89
C TYR A 75 4.16 10.44 0.25
N LEU A 76 4.40 10.66 -1.04
CA LEU A 76 5.58 10.09 -1.68
C LEU A 76 6.88 10.57 -1.03
N ALA A 77 6.91 11.82 -0.59
CA ALA A 77 8.09 12.34 0.12
C ALA A 77 8.28 11.63 1.47
N GLU A 78 7.17 11.36 2.18
CA GLU A 78 7.25 10.59 3.42
C GLU A 78 7.75 9.17 3.15
N LEU A 79 7.21 8.54 2.11
CA LEU A 79 7.61 7.18 1.77
C LEU A 79 9.07 7.07 1.36
N ALA A 80 9.61 8.13 0.74
CA ALA A 80 11.02 8.14 0.35
C ALA A 80 11.95 8.00 1.56
N THR A 81 11.48 8.32 2.76
CA THR A 81 12.26 8.16 3.98
C THR A 81 12.05 6.77 4.63
N ARG A 82 11.24 5.92 4.01
CA ARG A 82 10.86 4.62 4.59
C ARG A 82 11.23 3.47 3.66
N LYS A 83 12.31 3.61 2.92
CA LYS A 83 12.69 2.59 1.92
C LYS A 83 12.98 1.25 2.55
N GLU A 84 13.56 1.24 3.75
CA GLU A 84 13.85 -0.03 4.42
C GLU A 84 12.58 -0.77 4.77
N ALA A 85 11.55 -0.06 5.24
CA ALA A 85 10.26 -0.68 5.53
C ALA A 85 9.64 -1.25 4.27
N ALA A 86 9.78 -0.55 3.14
CA ALA A 86 9.28 -1.04 1.86
C ALA A 86 9.99 -2.30 1.42
N LEU A 87 11.32 -2.33 1.56
CA LEU A 87 12.10 -3.53 1.23
C LEU A 87 11.69 -4.71 2.08
N THR A 88 11.50 -4.47 3.39
CA THR A 88 11.08 -5.54 4.30
C THR A 88 9.73 -6.10 3.89
N LEU A 89 8.79 -5.22 3.56
CA LEU A 89 7.45 -5.66 3.14
C LEU A 89 7.52 -6.54 1.89
N LEU A 90 8.25 -6.10 0.88
CA LEU A 90 8.37 -6.85 -0.37
C LEU A 90 9.08 -8.17 -0.15
N ALA A 91 10.09 -8.20 0.70
CA ALA A 91 10.81 -9.44 1.01
C ALA A 91 9.90 -10.43 1.74
N GLU A 92 9.09 -9.94 2.67
CA GLU A 92 8.18 -10.81 3.42
C GLU A 92 7.07 -11.37 2.55
N ALA A 93 6.66 -10.65 1.52
CA ALA A 93 5.64 -11.14 0.59
C ALA A 93 6.18 -12.29 -0.26
N ALA A 94 7.50 -12.38 -0.42
CA ALA A 94 8.19 -13.52 -1.04
C ALA A 94 7.63 -13.88 -2.42
N GLY A 95 7.34 -12.89 -3.23
CA GLY A 95 6.85 -13.11 -4.59
C GLY A 95 5.35 -13.28 -4.73
N ALA A 96 4.61 -13.37 -3.64
CA ALA A 96 3.16 -13.45 -3.70
C ALA A 96 2.58 -12.10 -4.15
N PRO A 97 1.40 -12.10 -4.79
CA PRO A 97 0.73 -10.85 -5.10
C PRO A 97 0.48 -10.05 -3.82
N VAL A 98 0.81 -8.77 -3.84
CA VAL A 98 0.60 -7.88 -2.69
C VAL A 98 -0.73 -7.18 -2.86
N ILE A 99 -1.61 -7.34 -1.88
CA ILE A 99 -2.95 -6.76 -1.90
C ILE A 99 -3.00 -5.67 -0.83
N LEU A 100 -3.03 -4.42 -1.26
CA LEU A 100 -3.08 -3.28 -0.34
C LEU A 100 -4.53 -2.96 -0.03
N LEU A 101 -4.93 -3.24 1.20
CA LEU A 101 -6.33 -3.08 1.63
C LEU A 101 -6.55 -1.68 2.16
N TYR A 102 -7.62 -1.04 1.71
CA TYR A 102 -7.97 0.31 2.14
C TYR A 102 -9.46 0.40 2.49
N ALA A 103 -9.82 1.44 3.24
CA ALA A 103 -11.17 1.61 3.76
C ALA A 103 -11.95 2.74 3.07
N ALA A 104 -11.28 3.68 2.43
CA ALA A 104 -11.93 4.84 1.83
C ALA A 104 -13.00 4.44 0.82
N HIS A 105 -14.05 5.26 0.70
CA HIS A 105 -15.05 5.07 -0.35
C HIS A 105 -14.52 5.45 -1.72
N ASP A 106 -13.65 6.46 -1.77
CA ASP A 106 -13.10 6.97 -3.02
C ASP A 106 -12.04 6.01 -3.54
N GLN A 107 -12.33 5.37 -4.66
CA GLN A 107 -11.43 4.38 -5.25
C GLN A 107 -10.33 5.03 -6.08
N GLU A 108 -10.44 6.32 -6.37
CA GLU A 108 -9.49 7.03 -7.21
C GLU A 108 -8.58 7.99 -6.44
N HIS A 109 -8.92 8.30 -5.18
CA HIS A 109 -8.17 9.25 -4.37
C HIS A 109 -7.98 8.71 -2.97
N ASN A 110 -7.15 7.68 -2.84
CA ASN A 110 -6.87 7.09 -1.54
C ASN A 110 -5.40 6.77 -1.39
N GLY A 111 -4.94 6.67 -0.14
CA GLY A 111 -3.53 6.48 0.15
C GLY A 111 -2.96 5.16 -0.38
N ALA A 112 -3.79 4.12 -0.48
CA ALA A 112 -3.30 2.83 -0.98
C ALA A 112 -2.80 2.93 -2.41
N LEU A 113 -3.41 3.80 -3.23
CA LEU A 113 -2.96 4.01 -4.61
C LEU A 113 -1.57 4.60 -4.65
N VAL A 114 -1.27 5.53 -3.76
CA VAL A 114 0.05 6.15 -3.69
C VAL A 114 1.09 5.13 -3.25
N LEU A 115 0.76 4.34 -2.22
CA LEU A 115 1.66 3.29 -1.74
C LEU A 115 1.91 2.27 -2.84
N ARG A 116 0.86 1.88 -3.57
CA ARG A 116 1.01 0.96 -4.69
C ARG A 116 2.01 1.49 -5.70
N ASP A 117 1.84 2.74 -6.10
CA ASP A 117 2.72 3.34 -7.11
C ASP A 117 4.15 3.42 -6.61
N PHE A 118 4.33 3.78 -5.34
CA PHE A 118 5.67 3.82 -4.74
C PHE A 118 6.32 2.43 -4.74
N LEU A 119 5.58 1.41 -4.30
CA LEU A 119 6.14 0.06 -4.25
C LEU A 119 6.44 -0.48 -5.65
N ARG A 120 5.59 -0.20 -6.62
CA ARG A 120 5.84 -0.61 -8.00
C ARG A 120 7.09 0.04 -8.57
N ALA A 121 7.23 1.34 -8.35
CA ALA A 121 8.39 2.07 -8.83
C ALA A 121 9.66 1.61 -8.12
N PHE A 122 9.56 1.34 -6.83
CA PHE A 122 10.68 0.88 -6.02
C PHE A 122 11.16 -0.50 -6.48
N ALA A 123 10.21 -1.42 -6.71
CA ALA A 123 10.54 -2.74 -7.22
C ALA A 123 11.09 -2.68 -8.64
N GLY A 124 10.53 -1.79 -9.47
CA GLY A 124 11.02 -1.59 -10.83
C GLY A 124 12.42 -1.00 -10.87
N SER A 125 12.71 -0.07 -9.96
CA SER A 125 14.05 0.50 -9.86
C SER A 125 15.07 -0.56 -9.48
N ASP A 126 14.69 -1.45 -8.56
CA ASP A 126 15.53 -2.56 -8.16
C ASP A 126 15.84 -3.46 -9.36
N SER A 127 14.81 -3.78 -10.13
CA SER A 127 14.98 -4.57 -11.34
C SER A 127 15.88 -3.84 -12.34
N GLY A 128 15.67 -2.55 -12.48
CA GLY A 128 16.42 -1.75 -13.43
C GLY A 128 17.87 -1.61 -13.06
N SER A 129 18.20 -1.65 -11.78
CA SER A 129 19.59 -1.50 -11.36
C SER A 129 20.38 -2.78 -11.52
N ALA A 130 19.68 -3.86 -11.72
CA ALA A 130 20.34 -5.14 -11.95
C ALA A 130 20.87 -5.21 -13.36
#